data_927f0aee841da7a363411c310174d178
#
_entry.id   927f0aee841da7a363411c310174d178
#
_cell.length_a   1.000
_cell.length_b   1.000
_cell.length_c   1.000
_cell.angle_alpha   90.00
_cell.angle_beta   90.00
_cell.angle_gamma   90.00
#
_symmetry.space_group_name_H-M   'P 1'
#
loop_
_entity.id
_entity.type
_entity.pdbx_description
1 polymer ?
#
loop_
_entity_poly.entity_id
_entity_poly.type
_entity_poly.pdbx_seq_one_letter_code
_entity_poly.pdbx_strand_id
1 'polypeptide(L)'
;MIESIHVIGRGRVGAALAARLAERGVSLDAPEPELVLLCVPDRAIADVARSLAAGPWVAHVSGATPLAALAPHTRRLGVHPLQTFTRRRGPEQLDGAWAAVTAETGEAQRLGLELARLLGLRPFVLADDRRAAYHAGAAMASNYLVTL
;
A
#
# COMPACT_ATOMS: atom_id res chain seq x y z
N MET A 1 13.19 -9.05 7.46
CA MET A 1 12.62 -9.35 6.11
C MET A 1 11.18 -9.81 6.29
N ILE A 2 10.27 -9.27 5.49
CA ILE A 2 8.84 -9.63 5.57
C ILE A 2 8.64 -11.00 4.92
N GLU A 3 8.11 -11.94 5.66
CA GLU A 3 7.94 -13.33 5.19
C GLU A 3 6.49 -13.68 4.85
N SER A 4 5.52 -12.98 5.48
CA SER A 4 4.11 -13.28 5.27
C SER A 4 3.25 -12.02 5.24
N ILE A 5 2.39 -11.93 4.22
CA ILE A 5 1.47 -10.81 4.02
C ILE A 5 0.10 -11.36 3.60
N HIS A 6 -0.94 -10.93 4.29
CA HIS A 6 -2.30 -11.19 3.82
C HIS A 6 -2.80 -9.99 3.01
N VAL A 7 -3.11 -10.20 1.74
CA VAL A 7 -3.62 -9.15 0.85
C VAL A 7 -5.15 -9.20 0.82
N ILE A 8 -5.79 -8.12 1.26
CA ILE A 8 -7.24 -7.98 1.19
C ILE A 8 -7.60 -7.07 0.02
N GLY A 9 -8.41 -7.58 -0.89
CA GLY A 9 -8.75 -6.93 -2.15
C GLY A 9 -7.90 -7.44 -3.31
N ARG A 10 -8.57 -7.93 -4.34
CA ARG A 10 -7.93 -8.52 -5.54
C ARG A 10 -8.36 -7.80 -6.81
N GLY A 11 -8.56 -6.49 -6.70
CA GLY A 11 -8.75 -5.62 -7.85
C GLY A 11 -7.45 -5.41 -8.62
N ARG A 12 -7.38 -4.34 -9.41
CA ARG A 12 -6.20 -4.05 -10.25
C ARG A 12 -4.91 -3.95 -9.43
N VAL A 13 -4.94 -3.20 -8.35
CA VAL A 13 -3.78 -3.00 -7.48
C VAL A 13 -3.48 -4.27 -6.69
N GLY A 14 -4.47 -4.78 -5.96
CA GLY A 14 -4.28 -5.96 -5.09
C GLY A 14 -3.79 -7.18 -5.84
N ALA A 15 -4.28 -7.43 -7.05
CA ALA A 15 -3.82 -8.54 -7.87
C ALA A 15 -2.34 -8.38 -8.28
N ALA A 16 -1.93 -7.18 -8.68
CA ALA A 16 -0.53 -6.90 -9.05
C ALA A 16 0.41 -7.05 -7.85
N LEU A 17 0.02 -6.51 -6.69
CA LEU A 17 0.82 -6.61 -5.47
C LEU A 17 0.95 -8.07 -5.00
N ALA A 18 -0.17 -8.81 -4.98
CA ALA A 18 -0.15 -10.21 -4.58
C ALA A 18 0.73 -11.06 -5.51
N ALA A 19 0.65 -10.84 -6.82
CA ALA A 19 1.49 -11.56 -7.79
C ALA A 19 2.99 -11.27 -7.55
N ARG A 20 3.36 -10.01 -7.33
CA ARG A 20 4.76 -9.65 -7.03
C ARG A 20 5.24 -10.26 -5.72
N LEU A 21 4.43 -10.22 -4.68
CA LEU A 21 4.80 -10.81 -3.39
C LEU A 21 5.03 -12.32 -3.53
N ALA A 22 4.17 -13.01 -4.27
CA ALA A 22 4.34 -14.43 -4.56
C ALA A 22 5.65 -14.72 -5.33
N GLU A 23 5.97 -13.90 -6.34
CA GLU A 23 7.25 -14.02 -7.08
C GLU A 23 8.47 -13.86 -6.15
N ARG A 24 8.33 -13.08 -5.09
CA ARG A 24 9.39 -12.83 -4.10
C ARG A 24 9.43 -13.86 -2.98
N GLY A 25 8.57 -14.87 -3.03
CA GLY A 25 8.54 -15.94 -2.04
C GLY A 25 7.82 -15.59 -0.73
N VAL A 26 7.05 -14.49 -0.73
CA VAL A 26 6.25 -14.11 0.44
C VAL A 26 5.04 -15.02 0.55
N SER A 27 4.77 -15.55 1.74
CA SER A 27 3.58 -16.35 2.01
C SER A 27 2.34 -15.45 2.06
N LEU A 28 1.33 -15.78 1.24
CA LEU A 28 0.07 -15.03 1.20
C LEU A 28 -1.06 -15.71 2.01
N ASP A 29 -0.82 -16.92 2.47
CA ASP A 29 -1.83 -17.77 3.12
C ASP A 29 -1.47 -18.14 4.56
N ALA A 30 -0.52 -17.43 5.16
CA ALA A 30 -0.13 -17.67 6.54
C ALA A 30 -1.33 -17.38 7.47
N PRO A 31 -1.64 -18.28 8.45
CA PRO A 31 -2.77 -18.07 9.36
C PRO A 31 -2.55 -16.85 10.29
N GLU A 32 -1.29 -16.54 10.57
CA GLU A 32 -0.90 -15.37 11.35
C GLU A 32 0.12 -14.56 10.54
N PRO A 33 -0.35 -13.69 9.62
CA PRO A 33 0.57 -12.90 8.80
C PRO A 33 1.26 -11.81 9.61
N GLU A 34 2.46 -11.44 9.22
CA GLU A 34 3.17 -10.30 9.81
C GLU A 34 2.51 -8.97 9.46
N LEU A 35 1.93 -8.90 8.26
CA LEU A 35 1.30 -7.70 7.72
C LEU A 35 -0.01 -8.04 7.01
N VAL A 36 -1.03 -7.23 7.23
CA VAL A 36 -2.26 -7.23 6.43
C VAL A 36 -2.24 -6.00 5.53
N LEU A 37 -2.34 -6.21 4.22
CA LEU A 37 -2.26 -5.17 3.21
C LEU A 37 -3.64 -4.93 2.61
N LEU A 38 -4.22 -3.76 2.86
CA LEU A 38 -5.57 -3.39 2.40
C LEU A 38 -5.51 -2.76 1.01
N CYS A 39 -5.95 -3.50 0.01
CA CYS A 39 -6.07 -3.07 -1.38
C CYS A 39 -7.54 -2.91 -1.77
N VAL A 40 -8.30 -2.27 -0.93
CA VAL A 40 -9.75 -2.03 -1.08
C VAL A 40 -10.00 -0.57 -1.47
N PRO A 41 -11.19 -0.22 -1.99
CA PRO A 41 -11.53 1.18 -2.24
C PRO A 41 -11.37 2.03 -0.97
N ASP A 42 -10.97 3.29 -1.14
CA ASP A 42 -10.69 4.20 -0.01
C ASP A 42 -11.83 4.24 1.02
N ARG A 43 -13.09 4.27 0.54
CA ARG A 43 -14.27 4.29 1.40
C ARG A 43 -14.46 3.02 2.26
N ALA A 44 -13.81 1.92 1.90
CA ALA A 44 -13.93 0.64 2.61
C ALA A 44 -12.80 0.42 3.63
N ILE A 45 -11.72 1.20 3.59
CA ILE A 45 -10.53 0.99 4.41
C ILE A 45 -10.88 0.98 5.90
N ALA A 46 -11.62 1.98 6.38
CA ALA A 46 -11.94 2.09 7.80
C ALA A 46 -12.78 0.90 8.31
N ASP A 47 -13.77 0.46 7.55
CA ASP A 47 -14.61 -0.67 7.93
C ASP A 47 -13.83 -1.98 7.95
N VAL A 48 -13.01 -2.21 6.94
CA VAL A 48 -12.15 -3.40 6.88
C VAL A 48 -11.16 -3.40 8.03
N ALA A 49 -10.50 -2.27 8.30
CA ALA A 49 -9.55 -2.17 9.40
C ALA A 49 -10.20 -2.52 10.76
N ARG A 50 -11.41 -2.04 11.01
CA ARG A 50 -12.14 -2.37 12.25
C ARG A 50 -12.47 -3.85 12.38
N SER A 51 -12.59 -4.58 11.29
CA SER A 51 -12.91 -6.02 11.30
C SER A 51 -11.69 -6.91 11.56
N LEU A 52 -10.49 -6.37 11.50
CA LEU A 52 -9.26 -7.14 11.65
C LEU A 52 -8.88 -7.34 13.11
N ALA A 53 -8.36 -8.53 13.41
CA ALA A 53 -7.78 -8.82 14.72
C ALA A 53 -6.52 -7.98 14.95
N ALA A 54 -6.26 -7.62 16.21
CA ALA A 54 -5.03 -6.98 16.61
C ALA A 54 -3.86 -7.97 16.53
N GLY A 55 -2.66 -7.44 16.31
CA GLY A 55 -1.42 -8.22 16.27
C GLY A 55 -0.57 -7.90 15.06
N PRO A 56 -1.00 -8.22 13.83
CA PRO A 56 -0.26 -7.89 12.63
C PRO A 56 -0.10 -6.38 12.42
N TRP A 57 0.88 -5.99 11.63
CA TRP A 57 0.89 -4.67 11.03
C TRP A 57 -0.28 -4.54 10.04
N VAL A 58 -0.84 -3.35 9.93
CA VAL A 58 -1.90 -3.07 8.96
C VAL A 58 -1.46 -1.91 8.06
N ALA A 59 -1.53 -2.13 6.77
CA ALA A 59 -1.17 -1.12 5.78
C ALA A 59 -2.30 -0.91 4.78
N HIS A 60 -2.46 0.30 4.27
CA HIS A 60 -3.27 0.57 3.09
C HIS A 60 -2.43 1.10 1.94
N VAL A 61 -2.98 1.04 0.74
CA VAL A 61 -2.32 1.50 -0.48
C VAL A 61 -2.97 2.75 -1.08
N SER A 62 -3.76 3.46 -0.29
CA SER A 62 -4.44 4.70 -0.72
C SER A 62 -3.48 5.88 -0.75
N GLY A 63 -3.61 6.74 -1.75
CA GLY A 63 -2.88 8.01 -1.82
C GLY A 63 -3.48 9.10 -0.93
N ALA A 64 -4.79 9.09 -0.74
CA ALA A 64 -5.52 10.17 -0.05
C ALA A 64 -5.87 9.85 1.41
N THR A 65 -6.03 8.57 1.77
CA THR A 65 -6.56 8.16 3.06
C THR A 65 -5.53 8.32 4.18
N PRO A 66 -5.84 9.05 5.27
CA PRO A 66 -4.92 9.21 6.39
C PRO A 66 -4.77 7.90 7.18
N LEU A 67 -3.69 7.79 7.95
CA LEU A 67 -3.42 6.62 8.78
C LEU A 67 -4.50 6.40 9.85
N ALA A 68 -5.16 7.46 10.30
CA ALA A 68 -6.26 7.36 11.27
C ALA A 68 -7.41 6.45 10.81
N ALA A 69 -7.58 6.27 9.50
CA ALA A 69 -8.58 5.34 8.96
C ALA A 69 -8.27 3.87 9.31
N LEU A 70 -7.04 3.56 9.70
CA LEU A 70 -6.65 2.23 10.14
C LEU A 70 -6.91 1.98 11.63
N ALA A 71 -7.52 2.93 12.35
CA ALA A 71 -7.91 2.71 13.73
C ALA A 71 -8.82 1.47 13.85
N PRO A 72 -8.73 0.67 14.94
CA PRO A 72 -7.97 0.92 16.17
C PRO A 72 -6.51 0.46 16.14
N HIS A 73 -5.98 0.05 14.97
CA HIS A 73 -4.62 -0.46 14.87
C HIS A 73 -3.60 0.66 15.09
N THR A 74 -2.63 0.42 15.98
CA THR A 74 -1.49 1.31 16.25
C THR A 74 -0.25 0.90 15.46
N ARG A 75 -0.14 -0.39 15.10
CA ARG A 75 0.88 -0.91 14.19
C ARG A 75 0.36 -0.71 12.76
N ARG A 76 0.59 0.48 12.22
CA ARG A 76 -0.03 0.91 10.96
C ARG A 76 0.92 1.72 10.10
N LEU A 77 0.70 1.66 8.78
CA LEU A 77 1.46 2.42 7.80
C LEU A 77 0.68 2.53 6.48
N GLY A 78 1.16 3.39 5.58
CA GLY A 78 0.65 3.51 4.22
C GLY A 78 1.77 3.34 3.21
N VAL A 79 1.51 2.62 2.13
CA VAL A 79 2.42 2.51 0.98
C VAL A 79 1.60 2.69 -0.28
N HIS A 80 1.72 3.85 -0.91
CA HIS A 80 0.94 4.19 -2.11
C HIS A 80 1.81 4.15 -3.36
N PRO A 81 1.64 3.14 -4.23
CA PRO A 81 2.29 3.13 -5.55
C PRO A 81 1.75 4.26 -6.43
N LEU A 82 2.64 5.11 -6.92
CA LEU A 82 2.29 6.20 -7.85
C LEU A 82 2.31 5.64 -9.28
N GLN A 83 1.27 4.87 -9.61
CA GLN A 83 1.15 4.16 -10.87
C GLN A 83 -0.33 3.95 -11.21
N THR A 84 -0.66 4.00 -12.49
CA THR A 84 -1.95 3.57 -13.01
C THR A 84 -1.91 2.07 -13.29
N PHE A 85 -2.75 1.31 -12.60
CA PHE A 85 -2.80 -0.15 -12.73
C PHE A 85 -3.86 -0.59 -13.71
N THR A 86 -3.55 -1.64 -14.48
CA THR A 86 -4.50 -2.29 -15.38
C THR A 86 -4.53 -3.80 -15.11
N ARG A 87 -5.65 -4.44 -15.45
CA ARG A 87 -5.77 -5.90 -15.34
C ARG A 87 -5.04 -6.65 -16.47
N ARG A 88 -4.66 -5.95 -17.54
CA ARG A 88 -3.98 -6.55 -18.70
C ARG A 88 -2.50 -6.76 -18.48
N ARG A 89 -1.91 -6.05 -17.52
CA ARG A 89 -0.49 -6.15 -17.19
C ARG A 89 -0.33 -6.90 -15.88
N GLY A 90 0.79 -7.61 -15.76
CA GLY A 90 1.17 -8.33 -14.56
C GLY A 90 1.91 -7.44 -13.55
N PRO A 91 2.65 -8.08 -12.62
CA PRO A 91 3.38 -7.36 -11.58
C PRO A 91 4.50 -6.47 -12.11
N GLU A 92 4.95 -6.64 -13.35
CA GLU A 92 5.96 -5.78 -13.99
C GLU A 92 5.55 -4.30 -14.04
N GLN A 93 4.26 -3.99 -13.95
CA GLN A 93 3.79 -2.61 -13.89
C GLN A 93 4.23 -1.88 -12.61
N LEU A 94 4.70 -2.62 -11.60
CA LEU A 94 5.29 -2.05 -10.39
C LEU A 94 6.74 -1.60 -10.58
N ASP A 95 7.45 -2.17 -11.55
CA ASP A 95 8.89 -2.00 -11.67
C ASP A 95 9.30 -0.54 -11.84
N GLY A 96 10.04 -0.03 -10.86
CA GLY A 96 10.59 1.30 -10.86
C GLY A 96 9.59 2.44 -10.63
N ALA A 97 8.31 2.14 -10.40
CA ALA A 97 7.34 3.17 -10.03
C ALA A 97 7.66 3.74 -8.65
N TRP A 98 7.36 5.01 -8.43
CA TRP A 98 7.54 5.63 -7.12
C TRP A 98 6.45 5.18 -6.15
N ALA A 99 6.78 5.16 -4.86
CA ALA A 99 5.82 4.85 -3.81
C ALA A 99 5.99 5.79 -2.62
N ALA A 100 4.88 6.40 -2.19
CA ALA A 100 4.83 7.20 -0.97
C ALA A 100 4.68 6.28 0.24
N VAL A 101 5.59 6.39 1.20
CA VAL A 101 5.55 5.65 2.46
C VAL A 101 5.22 6.62 3.58
N THR A 102 4.14 6.34 4.31
CA THR A 102 3.68 7.13 5.45
C THR A 102 3.66 6.28 6.71
N ALA A 103 4.26 6.78 7.78
CA ALA A 103 4.37 6.07 9.04
C ALA A 103 4.48 7.07 10.21
N GLU A 104 4.05 6.63 11.39
CA GLU A 104 4.11 7.44 12.63
C GLU A 104 5.32 7.10 13.49
N THR A 105 5.97 5.96 13.25
CA THR A 105 7.13 5.50 14.02
C THR A 105 8.26 5.10 13.10
N GLY A 106 9.48 5.08 13.63
CA GLY A 106 10.65 4.62 12.87
C GLY A 106 10.56 3.16 12.46
N GLU A 107 9.94 2.31 13.28
CA GLU A 107 9.71 0.90 12.95
C GLU A 107 8.76 0.76 11.78
N ALA A 108 7.63 1.45 11.82
CA ALA A 108 6.65 1.46 10.74
C ALA A 108 7.27 1.99 9.44
N GLN A 109 8.09 3.04 9.52
CA GLN A 109 8.76 3.61 8.36
C GLN A 109 9.73 2.60 7.72
N ARG A 110 10.55 1.93 8.52
CA ARG A 110 11.46 0.89 8.01
C ARG A 110 10.70 -0.22 7.32
N LEU A 111 9.61 -0.68 7.92
CA LEU A 111 8.75 -1.71 7.35
C LEU A 111 8.13 -1.26 6.01
N GLY A 112 7.64 -0.03 5.94
CA GLY A 112 7.07 0.53 4.72
C GLY A 112 8.08 0.67 3.59
N LEU A 113 9.30 1.10 3.92
CA LEU A 113 10.39 1.18 2.94
C LEU A 113 10.80 -0.22 2.44
N GLU A 114 10.86 -1.20 3.34
CA GLU A 114 11.14 -2.59 2.99
C GLU A 114 10.05 -3.15 2.08
N LEU A 115 8.79 -2.96 2.44
CA LEU A 115 7.65 -3.41 1.62
C LEU A 115 7.68 -2.80 0.22
N ALA A 116 7.91 -1.50 0.12
CA ALA A 116 7.99 -0.83 -1.17
C ALA A 116 9.10 -1.41 -2.06
N ARG A 117 10.28 -1.64 -1.50
CA ARG A 117 11.40 -2.24 -2.24
C ARG A 117 11.12 -3.69 -2.63
N LEU A 118 10.51 -4.46 -1.75
CA LEU A 118 10.09 -5.84 -2.01
C LEU A 118 9.13 -5.89 -3.22
N LEU A 119 8.26 -4.90 -3.33
CA LEU A 119 7.33 -4.76 -4.46
C LEU A 119 8.00 -4.26 -5.75
N GLY A 120 9.26 -3.86 -5.72
CA GLY A 120 9.97 -3.32 -6.87
C GLY A 120 9.77 -1.82 -7.08
N LEU A 121 9.23 -1.14 -6.07
CA LEU A 121 8.94 0.29 -6.10
C LEU A 121 10.14 1.11 -5.62
N ARG A 122 10.13 2.41 -5.96
CA ARG A 122 11.08 3.41 -5.46
C ARG A 122 10.42 4.20 -4.33
N PRO A 123 10.74 3.91 -3.07
CA PRO A 123 10.06 4.57 -1.96
C PRO A 123 10.59 5.98 -1.69
N PHE A 124 9.69 6.85 -1.25
CA PHE A 124 10.00 8.11 -0.58
C PHE A 124 9.07 8.29 0.61
N VAL A 125 9.54 9.02 1.61
CA VAL A 125 8.76 9.25 2.83
C VAL A 125 7.82 10.44 2.62
N LEU A 126 6.54 10.24 2.96
CA LEU A 126 5.49 11.24 2.90
C LEU A 126 4.84 11.37 4.27
N ALA A 127 4.85 12.58 4.85
CA ALA A 127 4.15 12.83 6.10
C ALA A 127 2.63 12.73 5.91
N ASP A 128 1.93 12.20 6.92
CA ASP A 128 0.48 11.96 6.83
C ASP A 128 -0.32 13.26 6.59
N ASP A 129 0.11 14.39 7.15
CA ASP A 129 -0.49 15.70 6.95
C ASP A 129 -0.25 16.31 5.56
N ARG A 130 0.60 15.69 4.75
CA ARG A 130 0.89 16.10 3.36
C ARG A 130 0.12 15.28 2.31
N ARG A 131 -0.68 14.31 2.73
CA ARG A 131 -1.36 13.38 1.80
C ARG A 131 -2.33 14.09 0.87
N ALA A 132 -3.08 15.07 1.36
CA ALA A 132 -4.03 15.81 0.54
C ALA A 132 -3.33 16.56 -0.61
N ALA A 133 -2.24 17.28 -0.32
CA ALA A 133 -1.45 17.98 -1.32
C ALA A 133 -0.78 17.00 -2.31
N TYR A 134 -0.23 15.91 -1.80
CA TYR A 134 0.37 14.85 -2.61
C TYR A 134 -0.66 14.25 -3.59
N HIS A 135 -1.84 13.86 -3.09
CA HIS A 135 -2.89 13.24 -3.91
C HIS A 135 -3.41 14.21 -4.96
N ALA A 136 -3.63 15.47 -4.60
CA ALA A 136 -4.04 16.52 -5.55
C ALA A 136 -3.00 16.70 -6.66
N GLY A 137 -1.71 16.76 -6.31
CA GLY A 137 -0.63 16.87 -7.27
C GLY A 137 -0.54 15.68 -8.22
N ALA A 138 -0.66 14.47 -7.68
CA ALA A 138 -0.66 13.23 -8.47
C ALA A 138 -1.85 13.16 -9.44
N ALA A 139 -3.03 13.52 -8.97
CA ALA A 139 -4.25 13.55 -9.79
C ALA A 139 -4.14 14.60 -10.90
N MET A 140 -3.65 15.81 -10.61
CA MET A 140 -3.44 16.86 -11.60
C MET A 140 -2.42 16.45 -12.65
N ALA A 141 -1.31 15.86 -12.27
CA ALA A 141 -0.30 15.39 -13.20
C ALA A 141 -0.84 14.32 -14.15
N SER A 142 -1.59 13.36 -13.62
CA SER A 142 -2.25 12.30 -14.40
C SER A 142 -3.26 12.89 -15.41
N ASN A 143 -4.14 13.76 -14.94
CA ASN A 143 -5.17 14.39 -15.79
C ASN A 143 -4.56 15.28 -16.86
N TYR A 144 -3.53 16.03 -16.52
CA TYR A 144 -2.84 16.91 -17.46
C TYR A 144 -2.19 16.12 -18.61
N LEU A 145 -1.54 15.01 -18.28
CA LEU A 145 -0.91 14.15 -19.29
C LEU A 145 -1.95 13.49 -20.21
N VAL A 146 -3.13 13.20 -19.71
CA VAL A 146 -4.22 12.62 -20.50
C VAL A 146 -4.84 13.64 -21.44
N THR A 147 -4.89 14.93 -21.06
CA THR A 147 -5.48 16.01 -21.85
C THR A 147 -4.55 16.56 -22.94
N LEU A 148 -3.28 16.33 -22.83
CA LEU A 148 -2.27 16.73 -23.83
C LEU A 148 -2.13 15.68 -24.93
#